data_2b5e98462117efd9d5884f3808ad415e
#
_entry.id   2b5e98462117efd9d5884f3808ad415e
#
_cell.length_a   1.000
_cell.length_b   1.000
_cell.length_c   1.000
_cell.angle_alpha   90.00
_cell.angle_beta   90.00
_cell.angle_gamma   90.00
#
_symmetry.space_group_name_H-M   'P 1'
#
loop_
_entity.id
_entity.type
_entity.pdbx_description
1 polymer ?
#
loop_
_entity_poly.entity_id
_entity_poly.type
_entity_poly.pdbx_seq_one_letter_code
_entity_poly.pdbx_strand_id
1 'polypeptide(L)'
;MSIQESAAAYESATQFFLNLARGVAKDQLDVKDPEGWSARQIIHHLADSEAQSYARLRRLVAEPEGSIIQGYDENLWAVAPQLGYESAPVENSIAIFAAVRAGSLDIIKRLNESDLEKTLSRAHPKGGRGDCRSDDRTRSRFGDNRSGD
;
A
#
# COMPACT_ATOMS: atom_id res chain seq x y z
N MET A 1 1.26 -10.26 23.56
CA MET A 1 2.18 -10.86 22.56
C MET A 1 3.52 -10.17 22.74
N SER A 2 4.56 -10.91 23.07
CA SER A 2 5.91 -10.37 23.26
C SER A 2 6.55 -9.99 21.91
N ILE A 3 7.64 -9.22 21.95
CA ILE A 3 8.41 -8.87 20.73
C ILE A 3 8.93 -10.14 20.06
N GLN A 4 9.36 -11.12 20.83
CA GLN A 4 9.85 -12.41 20.31
C GLN A 4 8.75 -13.19 19.58
N GLU A 5 7.55 -13.26 20.15
CA GLU A 5 6.38 -13.87 19.49
C GLU A 5 6.00 -13.13 18.22
N SER A 6 6.04 -11.80 18.23
CA SER A 6 5.79 -10.97 17.07
C SER A 6 6.84 -11.20 15.97
N ALA A 7 8.12 -11.28 16.32
CA ALA A 7 9.20 -11.56 15.39
C ALA A 7 9.05 -12.96 14.74
N ALA A 8 8.71 -13.98 15.54
CA ALA A 8 8.48 -15.34 15.03
C ALA A 8 7.27 -15.41 14.10
N ALA A 9 6.17 -14.74 14.44
CA ALA A 9 4.98 -14.66 13.60
C ALA A 9 5.27 -13.91 12.28
N TYR A 10 6.04 -12.82 12.36
CA TYR A 10 6.46 -12.04 11.19
C TYR A 10 7.33 -12.88 10.23
N GLU A 11 8.29 -13.62 10.75
CA GLU A 11 9.15 -14.53 9.99
C GLU A 11 8.35 -15.65 9.32
N SER A 12 7.45 -16.28 10.08
CA SER A 12 6.58 -17.35 9.58
C SER A 12 5.66 -16.87 8.45
N ALA A 13 5.02 -15.70 8.60
CA ALA A 13 4.18 -15.11 7.57
C ALA A 13 5.00 -14.74 6.31
N THR A 14 6.25 -14.31 6.49
CA THR A 14 7.17 -14.04 5.38
C THR A 14 7.44 -15.30 4.56
N GLN A 15 7.80 -16.40 5.21
CA GLN A 15 8.07 -17.67 4.54
C GLN A 15 6.82 -18.22 3.85
N PHE A 16 5.68 -18.14 4.50
CA PHE A 16 4.41 -18.56 3.93
C PHE A 16 4.11 -17.82 2.61
N PHE A 17 4.19 -16.51 2.59
CA PHE A 17 3.95 -15.73 1.37
C PHE A 17 4.98 -16.03 0.27
N LEU A 18 6.28 -16.11 0.61
CA LEU A 18 7.33 -16.39 -0.37
C LEU A 18 7.14 -17.78 -1.02
N ASN A 19 6.70 -18.78 -0.25
CA ASN A 19 6.39 -20.10 -0.78
C ASN A 19 5.19 -20.06 -1.74
N LEU A 20 4.13 -19.33 -1.37
CA LEU A 20 2.97 -19.14 -2.25
C LEU A 20 3.36 -18.42 -3.54
N ALA A 21 4.02 -17.26 -3.43
CA ALA A 21 4.36 -16.42 -4.58
C ALA A 21 5.28 -17.13 -5.59
N ARG A 22 6.24 -17.93 -5.09
CA ARG A 22 7.14 -18.71 -5.94
C ARG A 22 6.48 -19.95 -6.53
N GLY A 23 5.41 -20.43 -5.91
CA GLY A 23 4.67 -21.62 -6.35
C GLY A 23 3.56 -21.33 -7.35
N VAL A 24 3.22 -20.05 -7.62
CA VAL A 24 2.19 -19.71 -8.60
C VAL A 24 2.64 -20.12 -10.01
N ALA A 25 1.86 -20.97 -10.68
CA ALA A 25 2.11 -21.36 -12.06
C ALA A 25 1.95 -20.15 -12.99
N LYS A 26 2.75 -20.08 -14.06
CA LYS A 26 2.77 -18.91 -14.96
C LYS A 26 1.41 -18.62 -15.60
N ASP A 27 0.65 -19.63 -15.91
CA ASP A 27 -0.70 -19.54 -16.48
C ASP A 27 -1.76 -19.09 -15.46
N GLN A 28 -1.44 -19.14 -14.17
CA GLN A 28 -2.31 -18.70 -13.08
C GLN A 28 -2.02 -17.27 -12.61
N LEU A 29 -0.88 -16.69 -12.99
CA LEU A 29 -0.47 -15.36 -12.53
C LEU A 29 -1.47 -14.26 -12.87
N ASP A 30 -2.13 -14.36 -14.03
CA ASP A 30 -3.01 -13.33 -14.58
C ASP A 30 -4.49 -13.67 -14.46
N VAL A 31 -4.83 -14.81 -13.86
CA VAL A 31 -6.22 -15.18 -13.58
C VAL A 31 -6.76 -14.23 -12.51
N LYS A 32 -7.84 -13.53 -12.83
CA LYS A 32 -8.52 -12.59 -11.92
C LYS A 32 -9.84 -13.20 -11.44
N ASP A 33 -10.14 -13.00 -10.18
CA ASP A 33 -11.52 -13.01 -9.71
C ASP A 33 -12.26 -11.83 -10.36
N PRO A 34 -13.53 -11.93 -10.75
CA PRO A 34 -14.29 -10.84 -11.40
C PRO A 34 -14.25 -9.51 -10.64
N GLU A 35 -14.14 -9.54 -9.31
CA GLU A 35 -14.06 -8.34 -8.45
C GLU A 35 -12.70 -8.22 -7.73
N GLY A 36 -11.72 -9.02 -8.10
CA GLY A 36 -10.44 -9.12 -7.40
C GLY A 36 -9.22 -8.80 -8.23
N TRP A 37 -8.09 -8.90 -7.57
CA TRP A 37 -6.76 -8.78 -8.19
C TRP A 37 -6.24 -10.14 -8.61
N SER A 38 -5.41 -10.16 -9.66
CA SER A 38 -4.65 -11.35 -10.03
C SER A 38 -3.52 -11.63 -9.03
N ALA A 39 -2.98 -12.85 -9.04
CA ALA A 39 -1.82 -13.21 -8.24
C ALA A 39 -0.62 -12.28 -8.55
N ARG A 40 -0.40 -11.90 -9.81
CA ARG A 40 0.61 -10.93 -10.23
C ARG A 40 0.43 -9.59 -9.52
N GLN A 41 -0.77 -9.02 -9.57
CA GLN A 41 -1.07 -7.74 -8.93
C GLN A 41 -0.86 -7.80 -7.42
N ILE A 42 -1.27 -8.89 -6.77
CA ILE A 42 -1.06 -9.10 -5.33
C ILE A 42 0.44 -9.15 -4.98
N ILE A 43 1.26 -9.84 -5.79
CA ILE A 43 2.71 -9.94 -5.57
C ILE A 43 3.36 -8.56 -5.67
N HIS A 44 3.03 -7.75 -6.68
CA HIS A 44 3.55 -6.40 -6.82
C HIS A 44 3.08 -5.50 -5.66
N HIS A 45 1.80 -5.54 -5.33
CA HIS A 45 1.23 -4.76 -4.23
C HIS A 45 1.90 -5.08 -2.88
N LEU A 46 2.11 -6.34 -2.57
CA LEU A 46 2.75 -6.72 -1.30
C LEU A 46 4.21 -6.31 -1.23
N ALA A 47 4.93 -6.32 -2.35
CA ALA A 47 6.31 -5.79 -2.41
C ALA A 47 6.34 -4.29 -2.11
N ASP A 48 5.46 -3.52 -2.73
CA ASP A 48 5.36 -2.07 -2.52
C ASP A 48 4.89 -1.73 -1.10
N SER A 49 3.89 -2.44 -0.60
CA SER A 49 3.37 -2.28 0.76
C SER A 49 4.45 -2.56 1.81
N GLU A 50 5.24 -3.63 1.65
CA GLU A 50 6.33 -3.96 2.56
C GLU A 50 7.51 -2.99 2.43
N ALA A 51 7.80 -2.46 1.24
CA ALA A 51 8.80 -1.41 1.07
C ALA A 51 8.41 -0.13 1.81
N GLN A 52 7.12 0.26 1.77
CA GLN A 52 6.58 1.36 2.56
C GLN A 52 6.65 1.06 4.07
N SER A 53 6.31 -0.16 4.47
CA SER A 53 6.37 -0.59 5.87
C SER A 53 7.80 -0.60 6.42
N TYR A 54 8.77 -1.02 5.61
CA TYR A 54 10.19 -0.99 5.93
C TYR A 54 10.69 0.45 6.20
N ALA A 55 10.29 1.40 5.36
CA ALA A 55 10.63 2.81 5.56
C ALA A 55 9.95 3.39 6.82
N ARG A 56 8.68 3.05 7.04
CA ARG A 56 7.91 3.47 8.22
C ARG A 56 8.50 2.96 9.53
N LEU A 57 8.91 1.70 9.57
CA LEU A 57 9.54 1.12 10.75
C LEU A 57 10.83 1.84 11.12
N ARG A 58 11.65 2.23 10.13
CA ARG A 58 12.87 3.03 10.36
C ARG A 58 12.56 4.40 10.94
N ARG A 59 11.56 5.08 10.40
CA ARG A 59 11.11 6.38 10.93
C ARG A 59 10.59 6.23 12.37
N LEU A 60 9.80 5.20 12.63
CA LEU A 60 9.26 4.92 13.97
C LEU A 60 10.39 4.76 15.00
N VAL A 61 11.48 4.10 14.62
CA VAL A 61 12.60 3.85 15.53
C VAL A 61 13.50 5.08 15.68
N ALA A 62 13.78 5.81 14.60
CA ALA A 62 14.84 6.81 14.54
C ALA A 62 14.36 8.26 14.67
N GLU A 63 13.15 8.58 14.23
CA GLU A 63 12.64 9.94 14.21
C GLU A 63 11.97 10.31 15.54
N PRO A 64 11.87 11.63 15.87
CA PRO A 64 11.17 12.09 17.06
C PRO A 64 9.71 11.65 17.10
N GLU A 65 9.17 11.51 18.31
CA GLU A 65 7.74 11.25 18.49
C GLU A 65 6.89 12.34 17.84
N GLY A 66 5.79 11.93 17.20
CA GLY A 66 4.91 12.84 16.46
C GLY A 66 5.34 13.12 15.01
N SER A 67 6.47 12.58 14.55
CA SER A 67 6.85 12.68 13.15
C SER A 67 5.76 12.11 12.23
N ILE A 68 5.57 12.75 11.07
CA ILE A 68 4.51 12.39 10.13
C ILE A 68 4.98 11.27 9.20
N ILE A 69 4.24 10.16 9.18
CA ILE A 69 4.40 9.11 8.18
C ILE A 69 3.42 9.35 7.04
N GLN A 70 3.95 9.55 5.84
CA GLN A 70 3.12 9.67 4.66
C GLN A 70 2.52 8.31 4.27
N GLY A 71 1.21 8.30 4.03
CA GLY A 71 0.52 7.17 3.39
C GLY A 71 0.72 7.19 1.87
N TYR A 72 0.31 6.11 1.21
CA TYR A 72 0.18 6.06 -0.24
C TYR A 72 -1.19 5.48 -0.60
N ASP A 73 -1.65 5.78 -1.80
CA ASP A 73 -2.90 5.25 -2.35
C ASP A 73 -2.58 4.01 -3.20
N GLU A 74 -2.89 2.84 -2.65
CA GLU A 74 -2.63 1.55 -3.29
C GLU A 74 -3.39 1.34 -4.59
N ASN A 75 -4.60 1.93 -4.69
CA ASN A 75 -5.42 1.82 -5.90
C ASN A 75 -4.81 2.64 -7.05
N LEU A 76 -4.30 3.84 -6.76
CA LEU A 76 -3.57 4.63 -7.76
C LEU A 76 -2.30 3.93 -8.22
N TRP A 77 -1.59 3.26 -7.31
CA TRP A 77 -0.39 2.51 -7.67
C TRP A 77 -0.72 1.30 -8.53
N ALA A 78 -1.76 0.56 -8.18
CA ALA A 78 -2.15 -0.63 -8.91
C ALA A 78 -2.56 -0.37 -10.37
N VAL A 79 -3.04 0.84 -10.68
CA VAL A 79 -3.47 1.22 -12.05
C VAL A 79 -2.44 2.06 -12.80
N ALA A 80 -1.31 2.42 -12.18
CA ALA A 80 -0.26 3.19 -12.83
C ALA A 80 0.53 2.29 -13.80
N PRO A 81 0.50 2.53 -15.12
CA PRO A 81 1.10 1.62 -16.11
C PRO A 81 2.60 1.43 -15.90
N GLN A 82 3.30 2.47 -15.41
CA GLN A 82 4.75 2.45 -15.16
C GLN A 82 5.15 1.53 -14.01
N LEU A 83 4.23 1.22 -13.10
CA LEU A 83 4.49 0.28 -11.99
C LEU A 83 4.28 -1.19 -12.41
N GLY A 84 3.65 -1.43 -13.55
CA GLY A 84 3.64 -2.73 -14.20
C GLY A 84 2.87 -3.84 -13.49
N TYR A 85 1.91 -3.50 -12.63
CA TYR A 85 1.14 -4.48 -11.86
C TYR A 85 0.44 -5.55 -12.71
N GLU A 86 0.13 -5.25 -13.97
CA GLU A 86 -0.55 -6.18 -14.86
C GLU A 86 0.38 -6.96 -15.80
N SER A 87 1.65 -6.55 -15.93
CA SER A 87 2.50 -7.10 -17.00
C SER A 87 3.97 -7.32 -16.62
N ALA A 88 4.47 -6.66 -15.56
CA ALA A 88 5.87 -6.79 -15.19
C ALA A 88 6.19 -8.18 -14.62
N PRO A 89 7.43 -8.68 -14.81
CA PRO A 89 7.88 -9.92 -14.17
C PRO A 89 7.82 -9.82 -12.65
N VAL A 90 7.31 -10.86 -11.98
CA VAL A 90 7.10 -10.87 -10.53
C VAL A 90 8.38 -11.13 -9.71
N GLU A 91 9.42 -11.61 -10.34
CA GLU A 91 10.65 -12.07 -9.69
C GLU A 91 11.34 -10.94 -8.89
N ASN A 92 11.37 -9.72 -9.45
CA ASN A 92 11.93 -8.56 -8.76
C ASN A 92 11.09 -8.17 -7.54
N SER A 93 9.76 -8.22 -7.64
CA SER A 93 8.87 -7.92 -6.50
C SER A 93 8.99 -8.96 -5.40
N ILE A 94 9.11 -10.24 -5.74
CA ILE A 94 9.40 -11.31 -4.77
C ILE A 94 10.75 -11.06 -4.07
N ALA A 95 11.77 -10.65 -4.81
CA ALA A 95 13.09 -10.34 -4.26
C ALA A 95 13.06 -9.10 -3.34
N ILE A 96 12.37 -8.03 -3.75
CA ILE A 96 12.15 -6.83 -2.92
C ILE A 96 11.43 -7.20 -1.64
N PHE A 97 10.30 -7.91 -1.73
CA PHE A 97 9.55 -8.37 -0.56
C PHE A 97 10.45 -9.13 0.41
N ALA A 98 11.21 -10.12 -0.09
CA ALA A 98 12.09 -10.94 0.76
C ALA A 98 13.16 -10.07 1.47
N ALA A 99 13.79 -9.14 0.75
CA ALA A 99 14.85 -8.30 1.29
C ALA A 99 14.35 -7.31 2.35
N VAL A 100 13.23 -6.60 2.07
CA VAL A 100 12.68 -5.63 3.03
C VAL A 100 12.10 -6.31 4.26
N ARG A 101 11.51 -7.50 4.11
CA ARG A 101 11.02 -8.30 5.23
C ARG A 101 12.17 -8.80 6.12
N ALA A 102 13.26 -9.26 5.53
CA ALA A 102 14.45 -9.64 6.29
C ALA A 102 15.02 -8.45 7.08
N GLY A 103 15.19 -7.30 6.43
CA GLY A 103 15.68 -6.09 7.10
C GLY A 103 14.73 -5.53 8.16
N SER A 104 13.41 -5.69 8.00
CA SER A 104 12.43 -5.35 9.05
C SER A 104 12.50 -6.29 10.22
N LEU A 105 12.62 -7.60 9.98
CA LEU A 105 12.79 -8.62 11.03
C LEU A 105 14.01 -8.35 11.90
N ASP A 106 15.13 -7.95 11.29
CA ASP A 106 16.35 -7.57 12.01
C ASP A 106 16.13 -6.39 12.95
N ILE A 107 15.29 -5.42 12.56
CA ILE A 107 14.92 -4.30 13.44
C ILE A 107 14.02 -4.81 14.56
N ILE A 108 12.95 -5.56 14.24
CA ILE A 108 12.00 -6.08 15.23
C ILE A 108 12.72 -6.88 16.31
N LYS A 109 13.68 -7.72 15.94
CA LYS A 109 14.49 -8.51 16.90
C LYS A 109 15.35 -7.67 17.84
N ARG A 110 15.61 -6.40 17.50
CA ARG A 110 16.38 -5.45 18.33
C ARG A 110 15.52 -4.49 19.14
N LEU A 111 14.20 -4.46 18.94
CA LEU A 111 13.30 -3.63 19.73
C LEU A 111 13.23 -4.12 21.18
N ASN A 112 12.92 -3.20 22.08
CA ASN A 112 12.58 -3.47 23.45
C ASN A 112 11.18 -2.92 23.80
N GLU A 113 10.66 -3.23 24.97
CA GLU A 113 9.29 -2.86 25.36
C GLU A 113 9.05 -1.33 25.32
N SER A 114 10.07 -0.52 25.65
CA SER A 114 9.94 0.94 25.61
C SER A 114 9.83 1.51 24.18
N ASP A 115 10.31 0.78 23.17
CA ASP A 115 10.18 1.20 21.77
C ASP A 115 8.75 1.06 21.27
N LEU A 116 7.92 0.20 21.90
CA LEU A 116 6.52 -0.02 21.53
C LEU A 116 5.60 1.13 21.98
N GLU A 117 6.04 1.97 22.89
CA GLU A 117 5.27 3.12 23.39
C GLU A 117 5.32 4.32 22.42
N LYS A 118 6.28 4.33 21.50
CA LYS A 118 6.42 5.41 20.51
C LYS A 118 5.25 5.43 19.55
N THR A 119 4.68 6.60 19.37
CA THR A 119 3.62 6.84 18.40
C THR A 119 4.05 7.82 17.32
N LEU A 120 3.67 7.54 16.08
CA LEU A 120 3.84 8.45 14.97
C LEU A 120 2.48 8.88 14.43
N SER A 121 2.36 10.14 14.07
CA SER A 121 1.15 10.65 13.42
C SER A 121 1.09 10.16 11.97
N ARG A 122 -0.05 9.64 11.54
CA ARG A 122 -0.28 9.31 10.12
C ARG A 122 -0.79 10.55 9.40
N ALA A 123 -0.06 11.00 8.37
CA ALA A 123 -0.67 11.80 7.33
C ALA A 123 -1.51 10.85 6.46
N HIS A 124 -2.82 10.94 6.57
CA HIS A 124 -3.66 10.37 5.53
C HIS A 124 -3.44 11.21 4.27
N PRO A 125 -3.18 10.61 3.09
CA PRO A 125 -3.40 11.33 1.85
C PRO A 125 -4.85 11.83 1.95
N LYS A 126 -5.08 13.12 1.70
CA LYS A 126 -6.42 13.65 1.56
C LYS A 126 -7.03 12.94 0.34
N GLY A 127 -7.50 11.73 0.54
CA GLY A 127 -8.32 11.01 -0.41
C GLY A 127 -9.56 11.86 -0.54
N GLY A 128 -9.72 12.45 -1.70
CA GLY A 128 -10.98 13.03 -2.09
C GLY A 128 -12.04 11.95 -2.03
N ARG A 129 -12.75 11.86 -0.91
CA ARG A 129 -14.14 11.48 -1.01
C ARG A 129 -14.74 12.60 -1.82
N GLY A 130 -14.94 12.35 -3.10
CA GLY A 130 -15.79 13.17 -3.92
C GLY A 130 -17.11 13.30 -3.20
N ASP A 131 -17.27 14.40 -2.50
CA ASP A 131 -18.56 14.87 -2.06
C ASP A 131 -19.31 15.20 -3.35
N CYS A 132 -20.02 14.19 -3.87
CA CYS A 132 -21.03 14.36 -4.88
C CYS A 132 -22.19 15.13 -4.23
N ARG A 133 -21.92 16.36 -3.79
CA ARG A 133 -22.95 17.37 -3.68
C ARG A 133 -23.12 17.93 -5.08
N SER A 134 -24.11 17.43 -5.76
CA SER A 134 -24.76 18.08 -6.87
C SER A 134 -24.93 19.57 -6.55
N ASP A 135 -24.03 20.38 -7.06
CA ASP A 135 -24.21 21.83 -7.08
C ASP A 135 -25.21 22.15 -8.20
N ASP A 136 -26.50 21.99 -7.82
CA ASP A 136 -27.69 22.41 -8.59
C ASP A 136 -27.79 23.95 -8.51
N ARG A 137 -26.74 24.66 -9.00
CA ARG A 137 -26.72 26.12 -9.08
C ARG A 137 -26.20 26.66 -10.41
N THR A 138 -26.64 26.05 -11.51
CA THR A 138 -26.46 26.70 -12.83
C THR A 138 -27.68 26.47 -13.71
N ARG A 139 -28.87 26.71 -13.12
CA ARG A 139 -30.12 26.86 -13.89
C ARG A 139 -30.79 28.17 -13.49
N SER A 140 -30.21 29.26 -13.89
CA SER A 140 -30.98 30.52 -14.13
C SER A 140 -30.05 31.65 -14.57
N ARG A 141 -29.68 31.72 -15.84
CA ARG A 141 -29.28 32.92 -16.56
C ARG A 141 -29.11 32.62 -18.05
N PHE A 142 -30.19 32.26 -18.70
CA PHE A 142 -30.44 32.63 -20.10
C PHE A 142 -31.89 33.08 -20.17
N GLY A 143 -32.09 34.32 -19.68
CA GLY A 143 -33.27 35.07 -19.92
C GLY A 143 -33.19 35.60 -21.36
N ASP A 144 -34.18 35.23 -22.09
CA ASP A 144 -34.94 35.94 -23.06
C ASP A 144 -34.35 37.30 -23.51
N ASN A 145 -33.97 37.39 -24.77
CA ASN A 145 -33.89 38.66 -25.48
C ASN A 145 -34.49 38.45 -26.88
N ARG A 146 -35.85 38.43 -26.92
CA ARG A 146 -36.62 38.74 -28.09
C ARG A 146 -37.09 40.18 -27.94
N SER A 147 -36.69 40.98 -28.89
CA SER A 147 -37.36 42.17 -29.45
C SER A 147 -36.38 42.72 -30.50
N GLY A 148 -36.70 42.77 -31.74
CA GLY A 148 -37.80 43.51 -32.35
C GLY A 148 -37.16 44.58 -33.21
N ASP A 149 -37.19 44.39 -34.44
CA ASP A 149 -37.39 45.19 -35.66
C ASP A 149 -36.67 44.59 -36.87
#